data_4cd7553ea012dae8e4eba5cfc95e66b2
#
_entry.id   4cd7553ea012dae8e4eba5cfc95e66b2
#
_cell.length_a   1.000
_cell.length_b   1.000
_cell.length_c   1.000
_cell.angle_alpha   90.00
_cell.angle_beta   90.00
_cell.angle_gamma   90.00
#
_symmetry.space_group_name_H-M   'P 1'
#
loop_
_entity.id
_entity.type
_entity.pdbx_description
1 polymer ?
#
loop_
_entity_poly.entity_id
_entity_poly.type
_entity_poly.pdbx_seq_one_letter_code
_entity_poly.pdbx_strand_id
1 'polypeptide(L)'
;MPAAERAQAGGMTPLAELKNVHRSTWAAGDYAAVAELIDDAPPRDLLAQAQIEPGLDVLDVATGTGNVAIKAAAAGAQVVGLDLTPGLLETARRRAGRHDVAIDWVEGDAEDLPFADASFDRVLSVFGVQFAPRHKVTTRELARVCRPGGLIGVVNWTPDSLIGDLFKVLSGYLPAPPDYASSPPLWGDEDHVRELFADEPVELEFGRGSNPWRFESPEHWVVFMETHYGPTLKARERLTAEGRWDECRAEILALTDRHNEARDGRLYVEAEYLVTIGRRND
;
A
#
# COMPACT_ATOMS: atom_id res chain seq x y z
N MET A 1 -53.95 -5.77 11.90
CA MET A 1 -53.29 -4.96 10.87
C MET A 1 -51.80 -5.02 11.11
N PRO A 2 -50.98 -5.59 10.22
CA PRO A 2 -49.57 -5.81 10.47
C PRO A 2 -48.78 -4.51 10.33
N ALA A 3 -47.77 -4.36 11.17
CA ALA A 3 -46.80 -3.29 11.08
C ALA A 3 -45.92 -3.50 9.81
N ALA A 4 -46.24 -2.76 8.78
CA ALA A 4 -45.51 -2.76 7.51
C ALA A 4 -44.15 -2.06 7.69
N GLU A 5 -43.12 -2.77 7.30
CA GLU A 5 -41.95 -2.32 6.54
C GLU A 5 -41.58 -0.83 6.68
N ARG A 6 -40.68 -0.54 7.60
CA ARG A 6 -39.79 0.60 7.40
C ARG A 6 -38.69 0.13 6.45
N ALA A 7 -38.83 0.47 5.17
CA ALA A 7 -37.74 0.45 4.23
C ALA A 7 -36.58 1.27 4.83
N GLN A 8 -35.49 0.59 5.14
CA GLN A 8 -34.23 1.24 5.51
C GLN A 8 -33.79 2.05 4.28
N ALA A 9 -33.81 3.36 4.40
CA ALA A 9 -33.13 4.24 3.46
C ALA A 9 -31.68 3.79 3.38
N GLY A 10 -31.21 3.44 2.16
CA GLY A 10 -29.89 2.89 1.90
C GLY A 10 -28.77 3.89 2.13
N GLY A 11 -28.44 4.14 3.40
CA GLY A 11 -27.19 4.80 3.78
C GLY A 11 -25.99 3.84 3.59
N MET A 12 -24.85 4.35 3.12
CA MET A 12 -23.61 3.57 3.07
C MET A 12 -23.24 3.09 4.49
N THR A 13 -22.62 1.92 4.58
CA THR A 13 -22.05 1.47 5.85
C THR A 13 -20.82 2.31 6.21
N PRO A 14 -20.47 2.46 7.51
CA PRO A 14 -19.27 3.19 7.93
C PRO A 14 -18.00 2.68 7.23
N LEU A 15 -17.91 1.39 6.97
CA LEU A 15 -16.79 0.80 6.22
C LEU A 15 -16.77 1.26 4.75
N ALA A 16 -17.91 1.29 4.09
CA ALA A 16 -18.01 1.77 2.70
C ALA A 16 -17.67 3.27 2.61
N GLU A 17 -18.07 4.06 3.59
CA GLU A 17 -17.68 5.48 3.69
C GLU A 17 -16.18 5.64 3.84
N LEU A 18 -15.54 4.87 4.73
CA LEU A 18 -14.09 4.87 4.91
C LEU A 18 -13.36 4.49 3.60
N LYS A 19 -13.81 3.45 2.91
CA LYS A 19 -13.22 3.01 1.63
C LYS A 19 -13.38 4.07 0.53
N ASN A 20 -14.48 4.81 0.51
CA ASN A 20 -14.63 5.95 -0.40
C ASN A 20 -13.67 7.10 -0.06
N VAL A 21 -13.43 7.37 1.23
CA VAL A 21 -12.39 8.32 1.66
C VAL A 21 -11.02 7.84 1.19
N HIS A 22 -10.67 6.58 1.36
CA HIS A 22 -9.41 6.01 0.85
C HIS A 22 -9.30 6.17 -0.66
N ARG A 23 -10.33 5.77 -1.43
CA ARG A 23 -10.37 5.96 -2.90
C ARG A 23 -10.10 7.41 -3.30
N SER A 24 -10.76 8.37 -2.64
CA SER A 24 -10.58 9.79 -2.92
C SER A 24 -9.20 10.31 -2.51
N THR A 25 -8.62 9.77 -1.44
CA THR A 25 -7.28 10.11 -0.98
C THR A 25 -6.22 9.64 -1.97
N TRP A 26 -6.32 8.40 -2.46
CA TRP A 26 -5.37 7.85 -3.44
C TRP A 26 -5.56 8.41 -4.85
N ALA A 27 -6.74 8.93 -5.17
CA ALA A 27 -7.00 9.67 -6.40
C ALA A 27 -6.50 11.13 -6.35
N ALA A 28 -6.09 11.62 -5.16
CA ALA A 28 -5.62 12.98 -4.99
C ALA A 28 -4.10 13.09 -5.25
N GLY A 29 -3.66 14.24 -5.73
CA GLY A 29 -2.27 14.50 -6.05
C GLY A 29 -1.79 13.79 -7.32
N ASP A 30 -0.49 13.56 -7.40
CA ASP A 30 0.16 12.81 -8.48
C ASP A 30 0.91 11.61 -7.89
N TYR A 31 0.17 10.53 -7.63
CA TYR A 31 0.78 9.32 -7.09
C TYR A 31 1.80 8.68 -8.05
N ALA A 32 1.75 8.98 -9.35
CA ALA A 32 2.75 8.47 -10.28
C ALA A 32 4.15 8.97 -9.94
N ALA A 33 4.29 10.24 -9.55
CA ALA A 33 5.57 10.78 -9.07
C ALA A 33 6.06 10.09 -7.78
N VAL A 34 5.15 9.76 -6.85
CA VAL A 34 5.50 8.98 -5.64
C VAL A 34 5.92 7.56 -6.01
N ALA A 35 5.19 6.93 -6.93
CA ALA A 35 5.47 5.57 -7.39
C ALA A 35 6.85 5.44 -8.05
N GLU A 36 7.33 6.49 -8.74
CA GLU A 36 8.69 6.53 -9.31
C GLU A 36 9.78 6.47 -8.22
N LEU A 37 9.56 7.06 -7.03
CA LEU A 37 10.51 6.98 -5.93
C LEU A 37 10.69 5.57 -5.37
N ILE A 38 9.72 4.69 -5.58
CA ILE A 38 9.67 3.33 -5.03
C ILE A 38 9.68 2.25 -6.12
N ASP A 39 10.03 2.60 -7.35
CA ASP A 39 9.93 1.68 -8.50
C ASP A 39 11.15 0.75 -8.67
N ASP A 40 12.20 0.88 -7.87
CA ASP A 40 13.40 0.05 -7.99
C ASP A 40 13.51 -1.01 -6.88
N ALA A 41 14.04 -0.65 -5.71
CA ALA A 41 14.43 -1.61 -4.69
C ALA A 41 13.26 -2.46 -4.16
N PRO A 42 12.11 -1.90 -3.73
CA PRO A 42 11.05 -2.70 -3.14
C PRO A 42 10.43 -3.74 -4.10
N PRO A 43 10.06 -3.39 -5.36
CA PRO A 43 9.57 -4.40 -6.31
C PRO A 43 10.64 -5.42 -6.69
N ARG A 44 11.91 -5.00 -6.87
CA ARG A 44 13.02 -5.89 -7.21
C ARG A 44 13.23 -6.95 -6.12
N ASP A 45 13.29 -6.52 -4.86
CA ASP A 45 13.53 -7.40 -3.73
C ASP A 45 12.38 -8.37 -3.51
N LEU A 46 11.13 -7.91 -3.70
CA LEU A 46 9.96 -8.77 -3.64
C LEU A 46 9.97 -9.83 -4.76
N LEU A 47 10.14 -9.41 -6.01
CA LEU A 47 10.08 -10.32 -7.16
C LEU A 47 11.19 -11.37 -7.14
N ALA A 48 12.39 -11.01 -6.65
CA ALA A 48 13.49 -11.95 -6.46
C ALA A 48 13.14 -13.04 -5.44
N GLN A 49 12.52 -12.68 -4.31
CA GLN A 49 12.12 -13.62 -3.26
C GLN A 49 10.85 -14.40 -3.63
N ALA A 50 9.93 -13.80 -4.37
CA ALA A 50 8.71 -14.45 -4.86
C ALA A 50 8.97 -15.43 -6.03
N GLN A 51 10.20 -15.51 -6.53
CA GLN A 51 10.61 -16.48 -7.57
C GLN A 51 9.67 -16.41 -8.78
N ILE A 52 9.59 -15.24 -9.41
CA ILE A 52 8.73 -15.05 -10.59
C ILE A 52 9.34 -15.77 -11.78
N GLU A 53 8.54 -16.64 -12.41
CA GLU A 53 8.92 -17.43 -13.59
C GLU A 53 7.87 -17.24 -14.70
N PRO A 54 8.26 -17.44 -15.97
CA PRO A 54 7.32 -17.38 -17.08
C PRO A 54 6.16 -18.37 -16.93
N GLY A 55 4.95 -17.88 -17.19
CA GLY A 55 3.73 -18.67 -17.17
C GLY A 55 3.05 -18.81 -15.79
N LEU A 56 3.64 -18.28 -14.71
CA LEU A 56 2.96 -18.22 -13.41
C LEU A 56 1.77 -17.25 -13.45
N ASP A 57 0.67 -17.62 -12.79
CA ASP A 57 -0.47 -16.74 -12.52
C ASP A 57 -0.15 -15.86 -11.30
N VAL A 58 -0.05 -14.54 -11.52
CA VAL A 58 0.35 -13.55 -10.51
C VAL A 58 -0.77 -12.54 -10.29
N LEU A 59 -1.12 -12.31 -9.03
CA LEU A 59 -1.99 -11.20 -8.61
C LEU A 59 -1.15 -10.13 -7.91
N ASP A 60 -1.23 -8.89 -8.37
CA ASP A 60 -0.68 -7.70 -7.70
C ASP A 60 -1.83 -6.93 -7.04
N VAL A 61 -1.93 -7.01 -5.71
CA VAL A 61 -3.03 -6.44 -4.91
C VAL A 61 -2.68 -5.02 -4.48
N ALA A 62 -3.61 -4.10 -4.69
CA ALA A 62 -3.42 -2.65 -4.56
C ALA A 62 -2.22 -2.21 -5.41
N THR A 63 -2.28 -2.59 -6.68
CA THR A 63 -1.20 -2.45 -7.68
C THR A 63 -0.82 -1.00 -7.97
N GLY A 64 -1.68 -0.03 -7.63
CA GLY A 64 -1.48 1.38 -7.87
C GLY A 64 -1.23 1.67 -9.34
N THR A 65 -0.04 2.20 -9.65
CA THR A 65 0.40 2.49 -11.03
C THR A 65 1.16 1.34 -11.69
N GLY A 66 1.14 0.13 -11.09
CA GLY A 66 1.61 -1.11 -11.70
C GLY A 66 3.11 -1.40 -11.56
N ASN A 67 3.79 -0.87 -10.54
CA ASN A 67 5.24 -1.07 -10.36
C ASN A 67 5.64 -2.56 -10.31
N VAL A 68 4.89 -3.38 -9.59
CA VAL A 68 5.13 -4.82 -9.47
C VAL A 68 4.57 -5.57 -10.68
N ALA A 69 3.31 -5.29 -11.03
CA ALA A 69 2.61 -5.96 -12.12
C ALA A 69 3.38 -5.88 -13.45
N ILE A 70 3.90 -4.69 -13.81
CA ILE A 70 4.65 -4.49 -15.06
C ILE A 70 5.95 -5.31 -15.05
N LYS A 71 6.69 -5.32 -13.93
CA LYS A 71 7.94 -6.08 -13.83
C LYS A 71 7.70 -7.60 -13.84
N ALA A 72 6.63 -8.08 -13.18
CA ALA A 72 6.25 -9.49 -13.21
C ALA A 72 5.83 -9.94 -14.63
N ALA A 73 5.03 -9.12 -15.33
CA ALA A 73 4.65 -9.39 -16.71
C ALA A 73 5.85 -9.37 -17.66
N ALA A 74 6.79 -8.45 -17.49
CA ALA A 74 8.05 -8.40 -18.25
C ALA A 74 8.94 -9.63 -17.99
N ALA A 75 8.80 -10.29 -16.83
CA ALA A 75 9.45 -11.57 -16.55
C ALA A 75 8.70 -12.78 -17.16
N GLY A 76 7.57 -12.56 -17.85
CA GLY A 76 6.81 -13.59 -18.55
C GLY A 76 5.65 -14.20 -17.77
N ALA A 77 5.31 -13.67 -16.61
CA ALA A 77 4.15 -14.09 -15.84
C ALA A 77 2.83 -13.63 -16.49
N GLN A 78 1.73 -14.34 -16.19
CA GLN A 78 0.37 -13.93 -16.48
C GLN A 78 -0.13 -13.10 -15.30
N VAL A 79 -0.35 -11.80 -15.49
CA VAL A 79 -0.53 -10.87 -14.37
C VAL A 79 -1.93 -10.25 -14.36
N VAL A 80 -2.53 -10.25 -13.19
CA VAL A 80 -3.71 -9.44 -12.86
C VAL A 80 -3.26 -8.36 -11.86
N GLY A 81 -3.53 -7.10 -12.17
CA GLY A 81 -3.34 -5.96 -11.25
C GLY A 81 -4.68 -5.48 -10.72
N LEU A 82 -4.87 -5.51 -9.40
CA LEU A 82 -6.10 -5.06 -8.75
C LEU A 82 -5.85 -3.80 -7.93
N ASP A 83 -6.71 -2.80 -8.06
CA ASP A 83 -6.69 -1.60 -7.22
C ASP A 83 -8.09 -1.05 -6.95
N LEU A 84 -8.27 -0.41 -5.81
CA LEU A 84 -9.52 0.25 -5.42
C LEU A 84 -9.78 1.52 -6.24
N THR A 85 -8.73 2.13 -6.82
CA THR A 85 -8.72 3.48 -7.40
C THR A 85 -8.62 3.42 -8.93
N PRO A 86 -9.74 3.63 -9.69
CA PRO A 86 -9.74 3.53 -11.14
C PRO A 86 -8.72 4.41 -11.85
N GLY A 87 -8.48 5.63 -11.33
CA GLY A 87 -7.50 6.57 -11.91
C GLY A 87 -6.05 6.06 -11.85
N LEU A 88 -5.70 5.27 -10.82
CA LEU A 88 -4.40 4.62 -10.74
C LEU A 88 -4.28 3.50 -11.79
N LEU A 89 -5.34 2.70 -11.97
CA LEU A 89 -5.39 1.65 -12.99
C LEU A 89 -5.28 2.22 -14.42
N GLU A 90 -5.86 3.38 -14.70
CA GLU A 90 -5.67 4.06 -15.99
C GLU A 90 -4.20 4.43 -16.22
N THR A 91 -3.53 4.92 -15.17
CA THR A 91 -2.10 5.21 -15.22
C THR A 91 -1.28 3.94 -15.42
N ALA A 92 -1.62 2.87 -14.71
CA ALA A 92 -0.99 1.56 -14.84
C ALA A 92 -1.11 1.00 -16.28
N ARG A 93 -2.30 1.07 -16.88
CA ARG A 93 -2.52 0.67 -18.28
C ARG A 93 -1.62 1.44 -19.26
N ARG A 94 -1.53 2.77 -19.10
CA ARG A 94 -0.65 3.60 -19.94
C ARG A 94 0.83 3.24 -19.77
N ARG A 95 1.26 2.94 -18.53
CA ARG A 95 2.64 2.51 -18.24
C ARG A 95 2.92 1.13 -18.85
N ALA A 96 2.03 0.15 -18.65
CA ALA A 96 2.18 -1.19 -19.25
C ALA A 96 2.30 -1.15 -20.77
N GLY A 97 1.50 -0.30 -21.43
CA GLY A 97 1.62 -0.09 -22.88
C GLY A 97 2.98 0.47 -23.34
N ARG A 98 3.69 1.23 -22.49
CA ARG A 98 5.06 1.71 -22.80
C ARG A 98 6.11 0.62 -22.66
N HIS A 99 5.81 -0.43 -21.88
CA HIS A 99 6.69 -1.59 -21.65
C HIS A 99 6.33 -2.78 -22.54
N ASP A 100 5.31 -2.63 -23.40
CA ASP A 100 4.81 -3.68 -24.30
C ASP A 100 4.43 -4.99 -23.56
N VAL A 101 3.81 -4.86 -22.40
CA VAL A 101 3.32 -5.99 -21.60
C VAL A 101 1.80 -5.97 -21.50
N ALA A 102 1.19 -7.17 -21.51
CA ALA A 102 -0.24 -7.38 -21.30
C ALA A 102 -0.51 -7.72 -19.84
N ILE A 103 -1.45 -7.01 -19.23
CA ILE A 103 -1.86 -7.19 -17.84
C ILE A 103 -3.36 -6.97 -17.76
N ASP A 104 -4.05 -7.84 -17.05
CA ASP A 104 -5.47 -7.69 -16.75
C ASP A 104 -5.64 -6.76 -15.54
N TRP A 105 -6.36 -5.66 -15.72
CA TRP A 105 -6.57 -4.66 -14.68
C TRP A 105 -8.00 -4.72 -14.15
N VAL A 106 -8.12 -4.94 -12.85
CA VAL A 106 -9.40 -5.13 -12.15
C VAL A 106 -9.58 -4.05 -11.08
N GLU A 107 -10.70 -3.32 -11.13
CA GLU A 107 -11.12 -2.50 -9.98
C GLU A 107 -11.66 -3.42 -8.89
N GLY A 108 -11.10 -3.34 -7.68
CA GLY A 108 -11.48 -4.24 -6.59
C GLY A 108 -10.91 -3.80 -5.24
N ASP A 109 -11.38 -4.49 -4.22
CA ASP A 109 -11.06 -4.26 -2.82
C ASP A 109 -10.17 -5.38 -2.30
N ALA A 110 -9.04 -5.04 -1.68
CA ALA A 110 -8.13 -6.02 -1.08
C ALA A 110 -8.77 -6.83 0.07
N GLU A 111 -9.88 -6.35 0.64
CA GLU A 111 -10.64 -7.05 1.67
C GLU A 111 -11.81 -7.89 1.13
N ASP A 112 -12.00 -7.92 -0.19
CA ASP A 112 -13.06 -8.70 -0.88
C ASP A 112 -12.61 -8.93 -2.33
N LEU A 113 -11.62 -9.83 -2.50
CA LEU A 113 -11.00 -10.09 -3.79
C LEU A 113 -11.96 -10.85 -4.72
N PRO A 114 -12.26 -10.33 -5.93
CA PRO A 114 -13.26 -10.92 -6.83
C PRO A 114 -12.73 -12.15 -7.60
N PHE A 115 -11.97 -12.99 -6.92
CA PHE A 115 -11.35 -14.18 -7.49
C PHE A 115 -11.75 -15.44 -6.70
N ALA A 116 -11.77 -16.58 -7.37
CA ALA A 116 -12.00 -17.87 -6.72
C ALA A 116 -10.82 -18.24 -5.80
N ASP A 117 -11.06 -19.15 -4.86
CA ASP A 117 -10.02 -19.73 -4.03
C ASP A 117 -8.94 -20.39 -4.89
N ALA A 118 -7.68 -20.31 -4.43
CA ALA A 118 -6.55 -20.96 -5.08
C ALA A 118 -6.40 -20.64 -6.58
N SER A 119 -6.54 -19.36 -6.95
CA SER A 119 -6.47 -18.86 -8.33
C SER A 119 -5.06 -18.49 -8.79
N PHE A 120 -4.16 -18.13 -7.88
CA PHE A 120 -2.87 -17.57 -8.22
C PHE A 120 -1.70 -18.32 -7.60
N ASP A 121 -0.60 -18.45 -8.35
CA ASP A 121 0.66 -19.01 -7.89
C ASP A 121 1.42 -18.03 -7.01
N ARG A 122 1.25 -16.73 -7.28
CA ARG A 122 1.84 -15.62 -6.53
C ARG A 122 0.80 -14.54 -6.25
N VAL A 123 0.75 -14.09 -4.99
CA VAL A 123 -0.10 -12.99 -4.56
C VAL A 123 0.81 -11.93 -3.96
N LEU A 124 0.94 -10.79 -4.61
CA LEU A 124 1.95 -9.78 -4.32
C LEU A 124 1.31 -8.45 -3.94
N SER A 125 2.03 -7.65 -3.12
CA SER A 125 1.70 -6.24 -2.89
C SER A 125 2.93 -5.46 -2.41
N VAL A 126 3.16 -4.27 -2.94
CA VAL A 126 4.21 -3.34 -2.47
C VAL A 126 3.56 -2.05 -2.00
N PHE A 127 3.64 -1.78 -0.70
CA PHE A 127 3.08 -0.62 -0.01
C PHE A 127 1.57 -0.40 -0.23
N GLY A 128 0.85 -1.45 -0.64
CA GLY A 128 -0.56 -1.36 -0.99
C GLY A 128 -1.49 -1.88 0.11
N VAL A 129 -1.40 -3.18 0.43
CA VAL A 129 -2.31 -3.85 1.39
C VAL A 129 -2.30 -3.25 2.79
N GLN A 130 -1.23 -2.56 3.18
CA GLN A 130 -1.13 -1.88 4.47
C GLN A 130 -2.23 -0.82 4.68
N PHE A 131 -2.81 -0.29 3.59
CA PHE A 131 -3.87 0.72 3.66
C PHE A 131 -5.29 0.13 3.67
N ALA A 132 -5.44 -1.17 3.53
CA ALA A 132 -6.72 -1.83 3.76
C ALA A 132 -7.03 -1.80 5.27
N PRO A 133 -8.17 -1.25 5.71
CA PRO A 133 -8.38 -0.95 7.11
C PRO A 133 -8.44 -2.20 8.02
N ARG A 134 -8.90 -3.35 7.51
CA ARG A 134 -9.07 -4.56 8.29
C ARG A 134 -7.98 -5.59 7.93
N HIS A 135 -6.77 -5.41 8.48
CA HIS A 135 -5.60 -6.22 8.15
C HIS A 135 -5.87 -7.74 8.17
N LYS A 136 -6.57 -8.24 9.19
CA LYS A 136 -6.92 -9.67 9.30
C LYS A 136 -7.82 -10.15 8.16
N VAL A 137 -8.74 -9.31 7.66
CA VAL A 137 -9.61 -9.63 6.52
C VAL A 137 -8.78 -9.68 5.24
N THR A 138 -7.92 -8.68 5.04
CA THR A 138 -6.99 -8.65 3.90
C THR A 138 -6.10 -9.89 3.88
N THR A 139 -5.50 -10.27 5.02
CA THR A 139 -4.66 -11.46 5.14
C THR A 139 -5.40 -12.74 4.71
N ARG A 140 -6.66 -12.92 5.15
CA ARG A 140 -7.48 -14.07 4.73
C ARG A 140 -7.73 -14.10 3.23
N GLU A 141 -8.01 -12.97 2.62
CA GLU A 141 -8.21 -12.87 1.18
C GLU A 141 -6.94 -13.20 0.40
N LEU A 142 -5.76 -12.67 0.84
CA LEU A 142 -4.47 -13.03 0.24
C LEU A 142 -4.21 -14.55 0.33
N ALA A 143 -4.44 -15.14 1.50
CA ALA A 143 -4.28 -16.58 1.70
C ALA A 143 -5.30 -17.40 0.88
N ARG A 144 -6.55 -16.96 0.82
CA ARG A 144 -7.63 -17.65 0.11
C ARG A 144 -7.35 -17.79 -1.38
N VAL A 145 -6.94 -16.69 -2.04
CA VAL A 145 -6.72 -16.68 -3.49
C VAL A 145 -5.38 -17.27 -3.93
N CYS A 146 -4.41 -17.38 -3.02
CA CYS A 146 -3.15 -18.05 -3.28
C CYS A 146 -3.35 -19.57 -3.37
N ARG A 147 -2.72 -20.26 -4.31
CA ARG A 147 -2.75 -21.73 -4.45
C ARG A 147 -1.98 -22.41 -3.32
N PRO A 148 -2.35 -23.64 -2.90
CA PRO A 148 -1.46 -24.50 -2.12
C PRO A 148 -0.08 -24.61 -2.79
N GLY A 149 1.00 -24.46 -2.01
CA GLY A 149 2.37 -24.39 -2.53
C GLY A 149 2.77 -23.05 -3.14
N GLY A 150 1.82 -22.11 -3.33
CA GLY A 150 2.06 -20.77 -3.83
C GLY A 150 2.72 -19.85 -2.81
N LEU A 151 3.09 -18.65 -3.26
CA LEU A 151 3.71 -17.64 -2.40
C LEU A 151 2.86 -16.36 -2.31
N ILE A 152 2.76 -15.85 -1.10
CA ILE A 152 2.25 -14.51 -0.79
C ILE A 152 3.47 -13.64 -0.49
N GLY A 153 3.63 -12.54 -1.19
CA GLY A 153 4.75 -11.62 -0.98
C GLY A 153 4.26 -10.20 -0.75
N VAL A 154 4.60 -9.60 0.38
CA VAL A 154 4.24 -8.21 0.67
C VAL A 154 5.43 -7.40 1.15
N VAL A 155 5.49 -6.14 0.72
CA VAL A 155 6.49 -5.16 1.17
C VAL A 155 5.76 -4.00 1.81
N ASN A 156 6.16 -3.65 3.02
CA ASN A 156 5.51 -2.60 3.80
C ASN A 156 6.53 -1.76 4.57
N TRP A 157 6.25 -0.46 4.73
CA TRP A 157 7.10 0.43 5.53
C TRP A 157 7.14 -0.02 6.98
N THR A 158 8.34 -0.04 7.57
CA THR A 158 8.47 -0.33 9.01
C THR A 158 7.93 0.82 9.87
N PRO A 159 7.41 0.53 11.08
CA PRO A 159 6.89 1.57 11.98
C PRO A 159 7.89 2.66 12.34
N ASP A 160 9.19 2.35 12.33
CA ASP A 160 10.26 3.27 12.70
C ASP A 160 10.97 3.91 11.50
N SER A 161 10.51 3.65 10.27
CA SER A 161 10.99 4.35 9.07
C SER A 161 10.48 5.80 9.02
N LEU A 162 11.09 6.64 8.18
CA LEU A 162 10.61 8.00 7.91
C LEU A 162 9.11 8.03 7.57
N ILE A 163 8.62 7.05 6.80
CA ILE A 163 7.21 6.97 6.42
C ILE A 163 6.34 6.48 7.57
N GLY A 164 6.83 5.53 8.39
CA GLY A 164 6.15 5.13 9.62
C GLY A 164 5.96 6.32 10.58
N ASP A 165 7.01 7.10 10.77
CA ASP A 165 6.96 8.31 11.59
C ASP A 165 6.07 9.41 11.00
N LEU A 166 6.05 9.58 9.67
CA LEU A 166 5.09 10.47 9.00
C LEU A 166 3.64 10.09 9.34
N PHE A 167 3.29 8.81 9.32
CA PHE A 167 1.95 8.35 9.72
C PHE A 167 1.67 8.62 11.20
N LYS A 168 2.65 8.47 12.09
CA LYS A 168 2.48 8.81 13.52
C LYS A 168 2.17 10.30 13.70
N VAL A 169 2.91 11.19 13.03
CA VAL A 169 2.64 12.64 13.08
C VAL A 169 1.24 12.93 12.54
N LEU A 170 0.91 12.49 11.33
CA LEU A 170 -0.41 12.75 10.74
C LEU A 170 -1.56 12.23 11.63
N SER A 171 -1.40 11.07 12.26
CA SER A 171 -2.42 10.52 13.16
C SER A 171 -2.64 11.34 14.42
N GLY A 172 -1.64 12.10 14.87
CA GLY A 172 -1.77 13.04 16.00
C GLY A 172 -2.64 14.26 15.70
N TYR A 173 -2.80 14.59 14.42
CA TYR A 173 -3.56 15.76 13.95
C TYR A 173 -4.91 15.41 13.34
N LEU A 174 -5.07 14.20 12.85
CA LEU A 174 -6.30 13.74 12.21
C LEU A 174 -7.21 13.03 13.21
N PRO A 175 -8.53 12.92 12.93
CA PRO A 175 -9.43 12.13 13.74
C PRO A 175 -8.96 10.69 13.87
N ALA A 176 -9.16 10.11 15.04
CA ALA A 176 -8.90 8.69 15.26
C ALA A 176 -9.68 7.85 14.24
N PRO A 177 -9.02 6.84 13.63
CA PRO A 177 -9.71 5.90 12.77
C PRO A 177 -10.74 5.09 13.57
N PRO A 178 -11.73 4.46 12.92
CA PRO A 178 -12.63 3.51 13.58
C PRO A 178 -11.85 2.37 14.26
N ASP A 179 -12.40 1.82 15.34
CA ASP A 179 -11.78 0.75 16.15
C ASP A 179 -11.41 -0.51 15.34
N TYR A 180 -12.08 -0.75 14.20
CA TYR A 180 -11.80 -1.88 13.33
C TYR A 180 -10.65 -1.61 12.35
N ALA A 181 -10.17 -0.37 12.26
CA ALA A 181 -9.11 0.01 11.32
C ALA A 181 -7.74 -0.05 12.00
N SER A 182 -6.85 -0.83 11.43
CA SER A 182 -5.47 -0.96 11.89
C SER A 182 -4.57 0.12 11.27
N SER A 183 -3.52 0.49 11.98
CA SER A 183 -2.54 1.48 11.49
C SER A 183 -1.69 0.87 10.36
N PRO A 184 -1.55 1.55 9.20
CA PRO A 184 -0.84 0.99 8.04
C PRO A 184 0.59 0.49 8.33
N PRO A 185 1.47 1.19 9.08
CA PRO A 185 2.83 0.72 9.32
C PRO A 185 2.94 -0.59 10.13
N LEU A 186 1.86 -1.05 10.76
CA LEU A 186 1.88 -2.33 11.46
C LEU A 186 2.15 -3.53 10.54
N TRP A 187 1.87 -3.42 9.24
CA TRP A 187 2.31 -4.43 8.26
C TRP A 187 3.83 -4.51 8.09
N GLY A 188 4.58 -3.53 8.57
CA GLY A 188 6.04 -3.52 8.64
C GLY A 188 6.60 -4.04 9.97
N ASP A 189 5.74 -4.54 10.87
CA ASP A 189 6.10 -5.16 12.14
C ASP A 189 5.92 -6.67 12.05
N GLU A 190 7.01 -7.42 12.31
CA GLU A 190 7.02 -8.87 12.15
C GLU A 190 6.04 -9.58 13.08
N ASP A 191 5.92 -9.12 14.33
CA ASP A 191 5.06 -9.78 15.32
C ASP A 191 3.59 -9.56 14.96
N HIS A 192 3.23 -8.35 14.53
CA HIS A 192 1.89 -8.09 14.00
C HIS A 192 1.58 -8.95 12.77
N VAL A 193 2.50 -9.09 11.84
CA VAL A 193 2.28 -9.94 10.64
C VAL A 193 2.14 -11.41 11.03
N ARG A 194 2.93 -11.93 12.00
CA ARG A 194 2.74 -13.29 12.53
C ARG A 194 1.34 -13.49 13.12
N GLU A 195 0.83 -12.50 13.87
CA GLU A 195 -0.54 -12.55 14.42
C GLU A 195 -1.60 -12.53 13.32
N LEU A 196 -1.41 -11.76 12.25
CA LEU A 196 -2.33 -11.73 11.11
C LEU A 196 -2.48 -13.10 10.44
N PHE A 197 -1.37 -13.80 10.23
CA PHE A 197 -1.34 -15.09 9.55
C PHE A 197 -1.51 -16.30 10.49
N ALA A 198 -1.66 -16.10 11.81
CA ALA A 198 -1.69 -17.19 12.79
C ALA A 198 -2.78 -18.26 12.54
N ASP A 199 -3.90 -17.88 11.92
CA ASP A 199 -5.01 -18.79 11.61
C ASP A 199 -4.98 -19.29 10.14
N GLU A 200 -4.01 -18.85 9.35
CA GLU A 200 -3.90 -19.22 7.94
C GLU A 200 -2.82 -20.31 7.75
N PRO A 201 -3.01 -21.22 6.79
CA PRO A 201 -2.02 -22.29 6.52
C PRO A 201 -0.81 -21.73 5.76
N VAL A 202 -0.09 -20.78 6.34
CA VAL A 202 1.00 -20.04 5.71
C VAL A 202 2.22 -20.03 6.62
N GLU A 203 3.35 -20.45 6.10
CA GLU A 203 4.65 -20.34 6.75
C GLU A 203 5.34 -19.04 6.33
N LEU A 204 5.82 -18.24 7.29
CA LEU A 204 6.33 -16.89 7.05
C LEU A 204 7.86 -16.83 7.14
N GLU A 205 8.46 -16.14 6.18
CA GLU A 205 9.84 -15.68 6.18
C GLU A 205 9.88 -14.16 6.07
N PHE A 206 10.84 -13.53 6.76
CA PHE A 206 10.99 -12.08 6.80
C PHE A 206 12.37 -11.66 6.32
N GLY A 207 12.40 -10.55 5.60
CA GLY A 207 13.61 -9.84 5.19
C GLY A 207 13.43 -8.34 5.34
N ARG A 208 14.53 -7.60 5.42
CA ARG A 208 14.49 -6.15 5.45
C ARG A 208 15.24 -5.59 4.26
N GLY A 209 14.75 -4.47 3.75
CA GLY A 209 15.40 -3.71 2.70
C GLY A 209 15.26 -2.22 2.97
N SER A 210 15.92 -1.43 2.16
CA SER A 210 15.78 0.02 2.20
C SER A 210 15.60 0.59 0.80
N ASN A 211 14.89 1.69 0.72
CA ASN A 211 14.72 2.46 -0.49
C ASN A 211 15.42 3.83 -0.31
N PRO A 212 16.48 4.12 -1.06
CA PRO A 212 17.23 5.35 -0.89
C PRO A 212 16.46 6.54 -1.47
N TRP A 213 16.10 7.50 -0.64
CA TRP A 213 15.48 8.75 -1.03
C TRP A 213 16.48 9.89 -1.00
N ARG A 214 16.50 10.67 -2.09
CA ARG A 214 17.40 11.80 -2.28
C ARG A 214 16.61 13.03 -2.72
N PHE A 215 16.71 14.10 -1.93
CA PHE A 215 16.10 15.39 -2.23
C PHE A 215 17.13 16.50 -2.05
N GLU A 216 16.92 17.63 -2.71
CA GLU A 216 17.80 18.79 -2.63
C GLU A 216 17.88 19.38 -1.20
N SER A 217 16.79 19.21 -0.42
CA SER A 217 16.71 19.60 0.98
C SER A 217 15.57 18.85 1.68
N PRO A 218 15.54 18.83 3.04
CA PRO A 218 14.40 18.40 3.83
C PRO A 218 13.10 19.09 3.42
N GLU A 219 13.16 20.38 3.21
CA GLU A 219 12.01 21.21 2.78
C GLU A 219 11.46 20.76 1.42
N HIS A 220 12.35 20.40 0.48
CA HIS A 220 11.93 19.89 -0.84
C HIS A 220 11.14 18.58 -0.71
N TRP A 221 11.54 17.67 0.18
CA TRP A 221 10.78 16.45 0.46
C TRP A 221 9.39 16.75 1.04
N VAL A 222 9.32 17.68 2.01
CA VAL A 222 8.01 18.07 2.59
C VAL A 222 7.10 18.62 1.51
N VAL A 223 7.58 19.56 0.67
CA VAL A 223 6.82 20.11 -0.45
C VAL A 223 6.39 19.03 -1.44
N PHE A 224 7.27 18.06 -1.73
CA PHE A 224 6.94 16.93 -2.58
C PHE A 224 5.78 16.12 -1.99
N MET A 225 5.82 15.76 -0.72
CA MET A 225 4.79 15.00 -0.03
C MET A 225 3.47 15.77 0.07
N GLU A 226 3.52 17.06 0.32
CA GLU A 226 2.34 17.96 0.33
C GLU A 226 1.63 18.06 -1.01
N THR A 227 2.36 17.84 -2.10
CA THR A 227 1.88 18.06 -3.47
C THR A 227 1.43 16.78 -4.14
N HIS A 228 2.19 15.69 -3.95
CA HIS A 228 2.01 14.46 -4.71
C HIS A 228 1.41 13.31 -3.89
N TYR A 229 1.68 13.25 -2.58
CA TYR A 229 1.24 12.14 -1.76
C TYR A 229 -0.14 12.38 -1.16
N GLY A 230 -1.14 11.65 -1.64
CA GLY A 230 -2.55 11.82 -1.30
C GLY A 230 -2.85 11.97 0.20
N PRO A 231 -2.33 11.11 1.09
CA PRO A 231 -2.53 11.24 2.54
C PRO A 231 -2.06 12.59 3.11
N THR A 232 -0.86 13.06 2.75
CA THR A 232 -0.33 14.34 3.22
C THR A 232 -1.08 15.52 2.60
N LEU A 233 -1.42 15.43 1.31
CA LEU A 233 -2.20 16.45 0.62
C LEU A 233 -3.58 16.64 1.29
N LYS A 234 -4.29 15.54 1.58
CA LYS A 234 -5.60 15.60 2.24
C LYS A 234 -5.51 16.10 3.69
N ALA A 235 -4.45 15.72 4.41
CA ALA A 235 -4.17 16.26 5.74
C ALA A 235 -3.94 17.78 5.66
N ARG A 236 -3.13 18.27 4.69
CA ARG A 236 -2.89 19.68 4.47
C ARG A 236 -4.18 20.46 4.18
N GLU A 237 -5.02 19.97 3.25
CA GLU A 237 -6.30 20.60 2.92
C GLU A 237 -7.16 20.80 4.18
N ARG A 238 -7.31 19.74 4.97
CA ARG A 238 -8.11 19.76 6.19
C ARG A 238 -7.53 20.68 7.26
N LEU A 239 -6.25 20.48 7.60
CA LEU A 239 -5.60 21.19 8.69
C LEU A 239 -5.38 22.67 8.37
N THR A 240 -5.27 23.04 7.09
CA THR A 240 -5.26 24.45 6.66
C THR A 240 -6.61 25.11 6.96
N ALA A 241 -7.72 24.42 6.69
CA ALA A 241 -9.05 24.93 7.01
C ALA A 241 -9.28 25.07 8.54
N GLU A 242 -8.58 24.27 9.34
CA GLU A 242 -8.61 24.30 10.82
C GLU A 242 -7.55 25.26 11.41
N GLY A 243 -6.66 25.85 10.61
CA GLY A 243 -5.56 26.72 11.07
C GLY A 243 -4.41 25.97 11.80
N ARG A 244 -4.28 24.67 11.57
CA ARG A 244 -3.32 23.77 12.27
C ARG A 244 -2.24 23.20 11.37
N TRP A 245 -2.26 23.52 10.08
CA TRP A 245 -1.32 22.94 9.13
C TRP A 245 0.15 23.33 9.41
N ASP A 246 0.42 24.59 9.75
CA ASP A 246 1.79 25.05 9.98
C ASP A 246 2.46 24.30 11.14
N GLU A 247 1.73 23.98 12.20
CA GLU A 247 2.20 23.17 13.32
C GLU A 247 2.51 21.72 12.88
N CYS A 248 1.58 21.05 12.23
CA CYS A 248 1.78 19.71 11.68
C CYS A 248 2.95 19.66 10.70
N ARG A 249 3.04 20.64 9.82
CA ARG A 249 4.12 20.76 8.84
C ARG A 249 5.50 20.91 9.49
N ALA A 250 5.59 21.70 10.56
CA ALA A 250 6.83 21.84 11.32
C ALA A 250 7.26 20.51 11.95
N GLU A 251 6.33 19.70 12.47
CA GLU A 251 6.63 18.36 12.98
C GLU A 251 7.08 17.42 11.85
N ILE A 252 6.41 17.45 10.69
CA ILE A 252 6.82 16.66 9.51
C ILE A 252 8.23 17.05 9.07
N LEU A 253 8.57 18.34 9.07
CA LEU A 253 9.93 18.80 8.75
C LEU A 253 10.94 18.30 9.80
N ALA A 254 10.59 18.35 11.09
CA ALA A 254 11.46 17.85 12.16
C ALA A 254 11.71 16.32 12.08
N LEU A 255 10.83 15.53 11.43
CA LEU A 255 11.11 14.12 11.17
C LEU A 255 12.36 13.94 10.31
N THR A 256 12.53 14.78 9.30
CA THR A 256 13.65 14.66 8.38
C THR A 256 15.01 14.80 9.11
N ASP A 257 15.10 15.63 10.15
CA ASP A 257 16.34 15.80 10.93
C ASP A 257 16.75 14.50 11.64
N ARG A 258 15.77 13.67 12.04
CA ARG A 258 16.04 12.40 12.72
C ARG A 258 16.50 11.31 11.76
N HIS A 259 16.01 11.33 10.53
CA HIS A 259 16.27 10.30 9.52
C HIS A 259 17.31 10.70 8.49
N ASN A 260 17.72 11.97 8.43
CA ASN A 260 18.65 12.48 7.42
C ASN A 260 20.09 12.05 7.70
N GLU A 261 20.68 11.31 6.80
CA GLU A 261 22.07 10.88 6.83
C GLU A 261 23.02 11.88 6.12
N ALA A 262 22.48 12.79 5.28
CA ALA A 262 23.28 13.82 4.63
C ALA A 262 23.73 14.91 5.62
N ARG A 263 24.88 15.54 5.33
CA ARG A 263 25.45 16.62 6.16
C ARG A 263 25.72 17.92 5.38
N ASP A 264 25.27 17.96 4.13
CA ASP A 264 25.53 19.05 3.17
C ASP A 264 24.28 19.91 2.87
N GLY A 265 23.24 19.81 3.70
CA GLY A 265 21.97 20.51 3.54
C GLY A 265 20.97 19.78 2.64
N ARG A 266 21.37 18.66 2.05
CA ARG A 266 20.46 17.76 1.29
C ARG A 266 19.71 16.83 2.23
N LEU A 267 18.73 16.15 1.70
CA LEU A 267 18.10 15.01 2.36
C LEU A 267 18.57 13.71 1.70
N TYR A 268 19.11 12.80 2.51
CA TYR A 268 19.33 11.41 2.16
C TYR A 268 18.79 10.53 3.26
N VAL A 269 17.90 9.61 2.92
CA VAL A 269 17.26 8.68 3.86
C VAL A 269 17.20 7.28 3.23
N GLU A 270 17.64 6.29 4.01
CA GLU A 270 17.36 4.89 3.74
C GLU A 270 15.98 4.54 4.33
N ALA A 271 14.92 4.66 3.52
CA ALA A 271 13.57 4.36 3.97
C ALA A 271 13.39 2.84 4.09
N GLU A 272 13.42 2.34 5.34
CA GLU A 272 13.37 0.91 5.63
C GLU A 272 11.97 0.32 5.38
N TYR A 273 11.96 -0.89 4.83
CA TYR A 273 10.76 -1.71 4.66
C TYR A 273 10.99 -3.16 5.08
N LEU A 274 9.90 -3.82 5.48
CA LEU A 274 9.83 -5.25 5.72
C LEU A 274 9.38 -5.95 4.43
N VAL A 275 10.07 -7.00 4.04
CA VAL A 275 9.65 -7.96 3.03
C VAL A 275 9.14 -9.20 3.76
N THR A 276 7.88 -9.56 3.54
CA THR A 276 7.28 -10.78 4.06
C THR A 276 7.00 -11.73 2.93
N ILE A 277 7.49 -12.95 3.03
CA ILE A 277 7.15 -14.05 2.13
C ILE A 277 6.40 -15.11 2.93
N GLY A 278 5.17 -15.39 2.53
CA GLY A 278 4.34 -16.45 3.07
C GLY A 278 4.22 -17.60 2.07
N ARG A 279 4.64 -18.80 2.44
CA ARG A 279 4.39 -20.02 1.66
C ARG A 279 3.10 -20.64 2.12
N ARG A 280 2.11 -20.76 1.21
CA ARG A 280 0.87 -21.45 1.53
C ARG A 280 1.09 -22.97 1.53
N ASN A 281 0.81 -23.59 2.67
CA ASN A 281 0.81 -25.05 2.81
C ASN A 281 -0.41 -25.67 2.13
N ASP A 282 -0.40 -26.99 1.96
CA ASP A 282 -1.49 -27.78 1.36
C ASP A 282 -2.75 -27.79 2.24
#